data_9672c7e140b77ab2d7c2867f8a4c1f0c
#
_entry.id   9672c7e140b77ab2d7c2867f8a4c1f0c
#
_cell.length_a   1.000
_cell.length_b   1.000
_cell.length_c   1.000
_cell.angle_alpha   90.00
_cell.angle_beta   90.00
_cell.angle_gamma   90.00
#
_symmetry.space_group_name_H-M   'P 1'
#
loop_
_entity.id
_entity.type
_entity.pdbx_description
1 polymer ?
#
loop_
_entity_poly.entity_id
_entity_poly.type
_entity_poly.pdbx_seq_one_letter_code
_entity_poly.pdbx_strand_id
1 'polypeptide(L)'
;MATLDLGAYLAAHGFVAVPLSVNAVGHFELEALVNGQPARLLLDTGASHTVFATPSASRLGLRTAPSADRAGGVGTSDHATETTSVGELHLGAVLLRNVAAWTFDLGHVNRALEARGGGAVDGAVGADVLRPAEAVIDFARAMLYLRSPASEG
;
A
#
# COMPACT_ATOMS: atom_id res chain seq x y z
N MET A 1 -18.18 -3.81 -32.90
CA MET A 1 -17.39 -2.78 -32.22
C MET A 1 -16.43 -3.45 -31.24
N ALA A 2 -15.13 -3.25 -31.42
CA ALA A 2 -14.15 -3.84 -30.52
C ALA A 2 -14.25 -3.17 -29.14
N THR A 3 -14.41 -3.98 -28.10
CA THR A 3 -14.37 -3.50 -26.73
C THR A 3 -12.91 -3.25 -26.35
N LEU A 4 -12.60 -2.07 -25.84
CA LEU A 4 -11.28 -1.78 -25.35
C LEU A 4 -10.98 -2.65 -24.14
N ASP A 5 -9.97 -3.51 -24.25
CA ASP A 5 -9.52 -4.34 -23.14
C ASP A 5 -8.23 -3.73 -22.55
N LEU A 6 -8.40 -2.90 -21.55
CA LEU A 6 -7.29 -2.23 -20.88
C LEU A 6 -6.34 -3.25 -20.25
N GLY A 7 -6.88 -4.29 -19.63
CA GLY A 7 -6.06 -5.32 -18.99
C GLY A 7 -5.16 -6.04 -19.97
N ALA A 8 -5.70 -6.45 -21.11
CA ALA A 8 -4.91 -7.12 -22.15
C ALA A 8 -3.83 -6.19 -22.72
N TYR A 9 -4.17 -4.93 -22.94
CA TYR A 9 -3.21 -3.93 -23.42
C TYR A 9 -2.04 -3.76 -22.42
N LEU A 10 -2.36 -3.58 -21.15
CA LEU A 10 -1.34 -3.38 -20.13
C LEU A 10 -0.50 -4.63 -19.91
N ALA A 11 -1.12 -5.82 -19.93
CA ALA A 11 -0.38 -7.08 -19.79
C ALA A 11 0.65 -7.24 -20.91
N ALA A 12 0.29 -6.85 -22.14
CA ALA A 12 1.21 -6.90 -23.28
C ALA A 12 2.41 -5.96 -23.11
N HIS A 13 2.32 -4.98 -22.21
CA HIS A 13 3.38 -4.01 -21.94
C HIS A 13 4.06 -4.25 -20.59
N GLY A 14 3.93 -5.45 -20.03
CA GLY A 14 4.64 -5.85 -18.82
C GLY A 14 3.99 -5.46 -17.50
N PHE A 15 2.73 -5.02 -17.55
CA PHE A 15 1.98 -4.71 -16.32
C PHE A 15 1.35 -5.97 -15.76
N VAL A 16 1.32 -6.05 -14.43
CA VAL A 16 0.71 -7.15 -13.69
C VAL A 16 -0.53 -6.63 -12.98
N ALA A 17 -1.62 -7.36 -13.08
CA ALA A 17 -2.88 -7.02 -12.45
C ALA A 17 -2.88 -7.41 -10.97
N VAL A 18 -3.27 -6.48 -10.12
CA VAL A 18 -3.44 -6.68 -8.68
C VAL A 18 -4.91 -6.37 -8.36
N PRO A 19 -5.70 -7.37 -7.96
CA PRO A 19 -7.11 -7.13 -7.65
C PRO A 19 -7.28 -6.20 -6.45
N LEU A 20 -8.28 -5.34 -6.55
CA LEU A 20 -8.66 -4.43 -5.47
C LEU A 20 -10.04 -4.83 -4.93
N SER A 21 -10.29 -4.52 -3.67
CA SER A 21 -11.61 -4.59 -3.08
C SER A 21 -12.02 -3.22 -2.57
N VAL A 22 -13.32 -2.94 -2.56
CA VAL A 22 -13.85 -1.70 -2.00
C VAL A 22 -14.22 -1.95 -0.55
N ASN A 23 -13.68 -1.17 0.37
CA ASN A 23 -13.93 -1.35 1.78
C ASN A 23 -15.21 -0.64 2.24
N ALA A 24 -15.51 -0.75 3.54
CA ALA A 24 -16.75 -0.25 4.13
C ALA A 24 -16.92 1.28 4.03
N VAL A 25 -15.84 2.02 3.78
CA VAL A 25 -15.88 3.48 3.60
C VAL A 25 -15.68 3.90 2.15
N GLY A 26 -15.68 2.94 1.21
CA GLY A 26 -15.61 3.25 -0.23
C GLY A 26 -14.20 3.42 -0.77
N HIS A 27 -13.16 3.04 -0.04
CA HIS A 27 -11.78 3.10 -0.50
C HIS A 27 -11.32 1.74 -1.01
N PHE A 28 -10.33 1.73 -1.88
CA PHE A 28 -9.72 0.50 -2.36
C PHE A 28 -8.74 -0.07 -1.35
N GLU A 29 -8.80 -1.39 -1.18
CA GLU A 29 -7.82 -2.18 -0.43
C GLU A 29 -7.24 -3.26 -1.33
N LEU A 30 -6.06 -3.70 -0.99
CA LEU A 30 -5.42 -4.84 -1.65
C LEU A 30 -4.78 -5.76 -0.62
N GLU A 31 -4.62 -7.01 -1.01
CA GLU A 31 -3.90 -7.99 -0.23
C GLU A 31 -2.42 -7.97 -0.62
N ALA A 32 -1.56 -8.04 0.39
CA ALA A 32 -0.12 -8.02 0.20
C ALA A 32 0.52 -9.10 1.08
N LEU A 33 1.77 -9.40 0.76
CA LEU A 33 2.64 -10.15 1.67
C LEU A 33 3.78 -9.23 2.06
N VAL A 34 3.90 -9.00 3.36
CA VAL A 34 4.97 -8.19 3.93
C VAL A 34 5.91 -9.12 4.65
N ASN A 35 7.11 -9.29 4.12
CA ASN A 35 8.08 -10.26 4.62
C ASN A 35 7.46 -11.67 4.77
N GLY A 36 6.63 -12.05 3.80
CA GLY A 36 5.95 -13.33 3.80
C GLY A 36 4.68 -13.42 4.64
N GLN A 37 4.29 -12.36 5.34
CA GLN A 37 3.09 -12.34 6.18
C GLN A 37 1.96 -11.61 5.49
N PRO A 38 0.74 -12.17 5.51
CA PRO A 38 -0.41 -11.51 4.90
C PRO A 38 -0.70 -10.16 5.54
N ALA A 39 -0.99 -9.19 4.72
CA ALA A 39 -1.37 -7.85 5.16
C ALA A 39 -2.45 -7.29 4.26
N ARG A 40 -3.29 -6.44 4.81
CA ARG A 40 -4.31 -5.71 4.08
C ARG A 40 -3.94 -4.24 4.05
N LEU A 41 -3.77 -3.70 2.85
CA LEU A 41 -3.29 -2.34 2.67
C LEU A 41 -4.33 -1.50 1.94
N LEU A 42 -4.49 -0.25 2.39
CA LEU A 42 -5.23 0.75 1.62
C LEU A 42 -4.41 1.15 0.40
N LEU A 43 -5.08 1.42 -0.70
CA LEU A 43 -4.47 2.08 -1.85
C LEU A 43 -4.69 3.58 -1.68
N ASP A 44 -3.63 4.31 -1.36
CA ASP A 44 -3.73 5.73 -1.01
C ASP A 44 -2.82 6.57 -1.91
N THR A 45 -3.38 7.05 -3.02
CA THR A 45 -2.64 7.88 -3.97
C THR A 45 -2.27 9.24 -3.40
N GLY A 46 -2.95 9.68 -2.34
CA GLY A 46 -2.66 10.95 -1.66
C GLY A 46 -1.55 10.86 -0.62
N ALA A 47 -1.12 9.66 -0.25
CA ALA A 47 -0.02 9.48 0.69
C ALA A 47 1.31 9.54 -0.05
N SER A 48 2.22 10.37 0.42
CA SER A 48 3.58 10.47 -0.16
C SER A 48 4.43 9.27 0.18
N HIS A 49 4.15 8.62 1.30
CA HIS A 49 4.93 7.50 1.83
C HIS A 49 4.02 6.34 2.17
N THR A 50 4.50 5.14 1.89
CA THR A 50 3.86 3.91 2.35
C THR A 50 4.02 3.84 3.87
N VAL A 51 2.92 3.50 4.56
CA VAL A 51 2.90 3.43 6.02
C VAL A 51 2.31 2.11 6.47
N PHE A 52 2.74 1.67 7.65
CA PHE A 52 2.18 0.50 8.31
C PHE A 52 1.66 0.89 9.68
N ALA A 53 0.55 0.30 10.07
CA ALA A 53 -0.02 0.52 11.39
C ALA A 53 0.95 0.03 12.47
N THR A 54 1.20 0.87 13.47
CA THR A 54 2.16 0.55 14.54
C THR A 54 1.91 -0.82 15.17
N PRO A 55 0.67 -1.21 15.49
CA PRO A 55 0.44 -2.54 16.07
C PRO A 55 0.75 -3.70 15.14
N SER A 56 0.78 -3.48 13.84
CA SER A 56 1.05 -4.54 12.85
C SER A 56 2.54 -4.80 12.63
N ALA A 57 3.40 -3.89 13.06
CA ALA A 57 4.83 -3.92 12.73
C ALA A 57 5.51 -5.22 13.18
N SER A 58 5.25 -5.66 14.41
CA SER A 58 5.87 -6.87 14.94
C SER A 58 5.45 -8.11 14.15
N ARG A 59 4.17 -8.27 13.87
CA ARG A 59 3.65 -9.41 13.11
C ARG A 59 4.23 -9.45 11.69
N LEU A 60 4.45 -8.29 11.11
CA LEU A 60 4.95 -8.17 9.74
C LEU A 60 6.47 -8.21 9.66
N GLY A 61 7.15 -8.44 10.77
CA GLY A 61 8.61 -8.54 10.78
C GLY A 61 9.30 -7.22 10.47
N LEU A 62 8.66 -6.11 10.78
CA LEU A 62 9.21 -4.78 10.53
C LEU A 62 10.05 -4.32 11.72
N ARG A 63 11.30 -3.98 11.44
CA ARG A 63 12.18 -3.35 12.43
C ARG A 63 12.05 -1.86 12.30
N THR A 64 11.72 -1.21 13.39
CA THR A 64 11.46 0.21 13.39
C THR A 64 12.60 0.95 14.10
N ALA A 65 12.85 2.17 13.64
CA ALA A 65 13.81 3.08 14.25
C ALA A 65 13.17 4.47 14.37
N PRO A 66 13.52 5.25 15.41
CA PRO A 66 12.98 6.60 15.51
C PRO A 66 13.29 7.42 14.26
N SER A 67 12.28 8.14 13.78
CA SER A 67 12.48 9.05 12.66
C SER A 67 12.94 10.41 13.19
N ALA A 68 13.95 10.99 12.54
CA ALA A 68 14.36 12.36 12.82
C ALA A 68 13.31 13.35 12.32
N ASP A 69 12.54 12.94 11.31
CA ASP A 69 11.47 13.76 10.76
C ASP A 69 10.14 13.30 11.34
N ARG A 70 9.46 14.20 12.02
CA ARG A 70 8.09 13.93 12.43
C ARG A 70 7.22 13.93 11.20
N ALA A 71 6.27 12.96 11.11
CA ALA A 71 5.30 12.99 10.04
C ALA A 71 4.64 14.37 10.06
N GLY A 72 4.87 15.13 9.02
CA GLY A 72 4.38 16.49 8.88
C GLY A 72 2.88 16.53 8.62
N GLY A 73 2.09 15.95 9.52
CA GLY A 73 0.66 16.16 9.50
C GLY A 73 0.34 17.49 10.16
N VAL A 74 -0.43 18.30 9.51
CA VAL A 74 -0.89 19.57 10.05
C VAL A 74 -1.59 19.33 11.38
N GLY A 75 -1.02 19.86 12.46
CA GLY A 75 -1.71 19.97 13.74
C GLY A 75 -1.56 18.81 14.72
N THR A 76 -0.71 17.83 14.47
CA THR A 76 -0.47 16.79 15.46
C THR A 76 1.02 16.55 15.64
N SER A 77 1.58 17.23 16.59
CA SER A 77 2.99 17.09 16.95
C SER A 77 3.31 15.83 17.75
N ASP A 78 2.31 15.01 18.11
CA ASP A 78 2.49 14.01 19.15
C ASP A 78 2.55 12.57 18.64
N HIS A 79 2.45 12.33 17.34
CA HIS A 79 2.59 10.99 16.79
C HIS A 79 4.05 10.75 16.40
N ALA A 80 4.74 10.02 17.27
CA ALA A 80 6.07 9.54 16.93
C ALA A 80 5.94 8.59 15.73
N THR A 81 6.45 9.01 14.59
CA THR A 81 6.63 8.12 13.46
C THR A 81 7.98 7.45 13.56
N GLU A 82 7.98 6.18 13.24
CA GLU A 82 9.22 5.44 13.12
C GLU A 82 9.45 5.08 11.66
N THR A 83 10.69 4.96 11.28
CA THR A 83 11.06 4.48 9.95
C THR A 83 11.26 2.98 9.98
N THR A 84 10.99 2.34 8.86
CA THR A 84 11.22 0.92 8.68
C THR A 84 11.60 0.64 7.24
N SER A 85 12.00 -0.59 6.98
CA SER A 85 12.23 -1.07 5.62
C SER A 85 11.62 -2.45 5.49
N VAL A 86 10.84 -2.63 4.44
CA VAL A 86 10.26 -3.93 4.10
C VAL A 86 11.25 -4.66 3.23
N GLY A 87 11.78 -5.78 3.69
CA GLY A 87 12.71 -6.59 2.90
C GLY A 87 12.06 -7.11 1.64
N GLU A 88 10.88 -7.70 1.76
CA GLU A 88 10.11 -8.21 0.62
C GLU A 88 8.65 -7.79 0.75
N LEU A 89 8.18 -7.03 -0.22
CA LEU A 89 6.79 -6.62 -0.34
C LEU A 89 6.20 -7.19 -1.62
N HIS A 90 5.27 -8.11 -1.47
CA HIS A 90 4.50 -8.61 -2.62
C HIS A 90 3.17 -7.87 -2.70
N LEU A 91 2.93 -7.24 -3.83
CA LEU A 91 1.62 -6.71 -4.19
C LEU A 91 1.10 -7.59 -5.33
N GLY A 92 0.24 -8.56 -5.00
CA GLY A 92 -0.07 -9.61 -5.94
C GLY A 92 1.19 -10.38 -6.34
N ALA A 93 1.43 -10.54 -7.63
CA ALA A 93 2.62 -11.21 -8.15
C ALA A 93 3.84 -10.29 -8.28
N VAL A 94 3.70 -9.01 -7.96
CA VAL A 94 4.79 -8.04 -8.07
C VAL A 94 5.60 -8.05 -6.78
N LEU A 95 6.89 -8.36 -6.87
CA LEU A 95 7.80 -8.32 -5.73
C LEU A 95 8.63 -7.04 -5.76
N LEU A 96 8.55 -6.31 -4.66
CA LEU A 96 9.38 -5.14 -4.41
C LEU A 96 10.32 -5.45 -3.25
N ARG A 97 11.58 -5.03 -3.33
CA ARG A 97 12.57 -5.30 -2.30
C ARG A 97 13.05 -4.01 -1.65
N ASN A 98 13.35 -4.10 -0.36
CA ASN A 98 13.95 -3.00 0.39
C ASN A 98 13.14 -1.70 0.28
N VAL A 99 11.84 -1.83 0.53
CA VAL A 99 10.91 -0.70 0.43
C VAL A 99 10.97 0.10 1.73
N ALA A 100 11.39 1.35 1.63
CA ALA A 100 11.35 2.26 2.76
C ALA A 100 9.90 2.60 3.11
N ALA A 101 9.58 2.62 4.38
CA ALA A 101 8.24 2.91 4.86
C ALA A 101 8.30 3.55 6.25
N TRP A 102 7.15 4.00 6.70
CA TRP A 102 6.99 4.53 8.06
C TRP A 102 5.97 3.68 8.80
N THR A 103 6.07 3.67 10.11
CA THR A 103 4.98 3.19 10.95
C THR A 103 4.23 4.39 11.53
N PHE A 104 2.93 4.24 11.61
CA PHE A 104 2.06 5.34 12.01
C PHE A 104 0.84 4.78 12.73
N ASP A 105 0.25 5.57 13.61
CA ASP A 105 -0.99 5.18 14.27
C ASP A 105 -2.16 5.37 13.30
N LEU A 106 -2.72 4.27 12.82
CA LEU A 106 -3.90 4.26 11.97
C LEU A 106 -5.19 3.98 12.76
N GLY A 107 -5.17 4.18 14.07
CA GLY A 107 -6.31 3.86 14.93
C GLY A 107 -7.60 4.55 14.48
N HIS A 108 -7.53 5.82 14.10
CA HIS A 108 -8.72 6.55 13.64
C HIS A 108 -9.27 6.01 12.32
N VAL A 109 -8.39 5.58 11.41
CA VAL A 109 -8.80 4.94 10.14
C VAL A 109 -9.50 3.62 10.44
N ASN A 110 -8.89 2.79 11.29
CA ASN A 110 -9.44 1.47 11.61
C ASN A 110 -10.74 1.57 12.40
N ARG A 111 -10.88 2.55 13.29
CA ARG A 111 -12.14 2.77 13.97
C ARG A 111 -13.26 3.16 13.01
N ALA A 112 -12.95 3.98 12.00
CA ALA A 112 -13.93 4.36 10.99
C ALA A 112 -14.38 3.15 10.16
N LEU A 113 -13.45 2.26 9.80
CA LEU A 113 -13.76 1.04 9.09
C LEU A 113 -14.62 0.09 9.93
N GLU A 114 -14.21 -0.12 11.17
CA GLU A 114 -14.92 -1.02 12.10
C GLU A 114 -16.33 -0.50 12.43
N ALA A 115 -16.49 0.81 12.54
CA ALA A 115 -17.80 1.43 12.79
C ALA A 115 -18.78 1.15 11.64
N ARG A 116 -18.30 0.82 10.45
CA ARG A 116 -19.12 0.49 9.30
C ARG A 116 -19.10 -1.00 8.95
N GLY A 117 -18.62 -1.83 9.89
CA GLY A 117 -18.59 -3.28 9.71
C GLY A 117 -17.43 -3.81 8.91
N GLY A 118 -16.43 -2.98 8.61
CA GLY A 118 -15.22 -3.40 7.88
C GLY A 118 -14.13 -3.90 8.81
N GLY A 119 -13.13 -4.55 8.22
CA GLY A 119 -11.95 -4.99 8.95
C GLY A 119 -10.87 -3.92 9.01
N ALA A 120 -9.98 -4.05 9.97
CA ALA A 120 -8.83 -3.16 10.11
C ALA A 120 -7.81 -3.38 8.98
N VAL A 121 -7.12 -2.31 8.61
CA VAL A 121 -6.02 -2.39 7.66
C VAL A 121 -4.69 -2.35 8.40
N ASP A 122 -3.68 -2.97 7.78
CA ASP A 122 -2.33 -3.02 8.32
C ASP A 122 -1.46 -1.86 7.86
N GLY A 123 -1.91 -1.13 6.86
CA GLY A 123 -1.15 -0.01 6.33
C GLY A 123 -1.78 0.57 5.08
N ALA A 124 -1.01 1.39 4.38
CA ALA A 124 -1.43 2.04 3.14
C ALA A 124 -0.24 2.13 2.18
N VAL A 125 -0.48 1.80 0.92
CA VAL A 125 0.50 1.96 -0.16
C VAL A 125 0.39 3.37 -0.70
N GLY A 126 1.48 4.09 -0.67
CA GLY A 126 1.54 5.48 -1.12
C GLY A 126 2.21 5.68 -2.48
N ALA A 127 2.34 6.93 -2.86
CA ALA A 127 2.90 7.32 -4.15
C ALA A 127 4.37 6.92 -4.31
N ASP A 128 5.08 6.77 -3.21
CA ASP A 128 6.48 6.31 -3.22
C ASP A 128 6.65 4.92 -3.84
N VAL A 129 5.67 4.06 -3.70
CA VAL A 129 5.63 2.73 -4.32
C VAL A 129 4.93 2.80 -5.68
N LEU A 130 3.83 3.52 -5.77
CA LEU A 130 2.98 3.53 -6.97
C LEU A 130 3.66 4.23 -8.15
N ARG A 131 4.40 5.31 -7.91
CA ARG A 131 5.03 6.07 -8.99
C ARG A 131 6.12 5.30 -9.72
N PRO A 132 7.11 4.70 -9.04
CA PRO A 132 8.13 3.92 -9.74
C PRO A 132 7.59 2.69 -10.46
N ALA A 133 6.48 2.14 -9.98
CA ALA A 133 5.80 1.00 -10.58
C ALA A 133 4.84 1.41 -11.71
N GLU A 134 4.79 2.70 -12.04
CA GLU A 134 3.94 3.24 -13.10
C GLU A 134 2.48 2.81 -12.96
N ALA A 135 1.94 2.89 -11.75
CA ALA A 135 0.63 2.35 -11.39
C ALA A 135 -0.50 2.92 -12.26
N VAL A 136 -1.37 2.04 -12.71
CA VAL A 136 -2.62 2.39 -13.38
C VAL A 136 -3.77 1.82 -12.57
N ILE A 137 -4.73 2.65 -12.22
CA ILE A 137 -5.88 2.26 -11.41
C ILE A 137 -7.13 2.29 -12.28
N ASP A 138 -7.75 1.13 -12.45
CA ASP A 138 -9.02 0.99 -13.15
C ASP A 138 -10.14 0.95 -12.12
N PHE A 139 -10.81 2.07 -11.93
CA PHE A 139 -11.91 2.17 -10.96
C PHE A 139 -13.09 1.30 -11.33
N ALA A 140 -13.40 1.22 -12.62
CA ALA A 140 -14.58 0.47 -13.05
C ALA A 140 -14.47 -1.02 -12.75
N ARG A 141 -13.26 -1.56 -12.87
CA ARG A 141 -13.01 -2.99 -12.67
C ARG A 141 -12.34 -3.31 -11.33
N ALA A 142 -12.06 -2.29 -10.53
CA ALA A 142 -11.35 -2.43 -9.25
C ALA A 142 -10.04 -3.20 -9.42
N MET A 143 -9.17 -2.69 -10.28
CA MET A 143 -7.93 -3.34 -10.63
C MET A 143 -6.78 -2.34 -10.60
N LEU A 144 -5.70 -2.72 -9.94
CA LEU A 144 -4.44 -2.00 -9.96
C LEU A 144 -3.48 -2.72 -10.90
N TYR A 145 -2.85 -1.98 -11.79
CA TYR A 145 -1.82 -2.53 -12.67
C TYR A 145 -0.49 -1.91 -12.30
N LEU A 146 0.49 -2.76 -12.08
CA LEU A 146 1.84 -2.35 -11.73
C LEU A 146 2.84 -2.95 -12.69
N ARG A 147 3.86 -2.20 -13.03
CA ARG A 147 5.01 -2.71 -13.75
C ARG A 147 6.17 -2.81 -12.77
N SER A 148 6.83 -3.97 -12.73
CA SER A 148 7.97 -4.15 -11.85
C SER A 148 9.00 -3.08 -12.13
N PRO A 149 9.51 -2.37 -11.10
CA PRO A 149 10.59 -1.43 -11.31
C PRO A 149 11.76 -2.13 -11.99
N ALA A 150 12.43 -1.43 -12.91
CA ALA A 150 13.60 -1.99 -13.56
C ALA A 150 14.60 -2.41 -12.47
N SER A 151 15.04 -3.66 -12.53
CA SER A 151 16.09 -4.09 -11.63
C SER A 151 17.32 -3.27 -11.96
N GLU A 152 17.79 -2.50 -10.98
CA GLU A 152 19.10 -1.90 -11.12
C GLU A 152 20.11 -3.03 -11.11
N GLY A 153 20.67 -3.26 -12.27
CA GLY A 153 21.69 -4.27 -12.45
C GLY A 153 22.99 -3.89 -11.80
#